data_5884435fafd2f696c7d44699082d3406
#
_entry.id   5884435fafd2f696c7d44699082d3406
#
_cell.length_a   1.000
_cell.length_b   1.000
_cell.length_c   1.000
_cell.angle_alpha   90.00
_cell.angle_beta   90.00
_cell.angle_gamma   90.00
#
_symmetry.space_group_name_H-M   'P 1'
#
loop_
_entity.id
_entity.type
_entity.pdbx_description
1 polymer ?
#
loop_
_entity_poly.entity_id
_entity_poly.type
_entity_poly.pdbx_seq_one_letter_code
_entity_poly.pdbx_strand_id
1 'polypeptide(L)'
;ASPAGLLLSLAMRAANGEEWHVVTDKKWQARLLVAGAAGTNWEPAAELAKHGGGAWGTLYGKEPSDAGPDALHQALGMAKPDRTTEHWATINTAFAEMQPAFKTLTNQLDLEEKILRKAADTGRTTVMVMDYKPRKTHILTRGAYDQPGAEVSAGTPSTLPPLGAVGTPNGKRTRLDLAHWLVDPDHPLTSRVIVNRYWQMLFGTGLVKTAEDFGTQGEFPSHPELLDRLAADFVASGWDLRRLLHQMVMSETYRQQSAATPELLEKDPYNRLLARAPRFRLAAEFVRDGALAASGLLNDDLGGPSVHPYQPDGLWEEVSHYGYPKPFSSQKFLPGSGRVLYRRSLYTAWKRTSPPPSMAIFDAPSRETCSVRRLNTNTPLQALVLQNDPQFLEAARALGDLMAAAGSPQDGIDLGAKRVLGRAPTTKELDVLSAALVRYRQAYQSQAEKARQLLASAGAPGSGDPVQVAWTLVASTLLNMDEAVTRQ
;
A
#
# COMPACT_ATOMS: atom_id res chain seq x y z
N ALA A 1 -20.82 -29.69 -11.44
CA ALA A 1 -19.97 -28.77 -10.71
C ALA A 1 -18.51 -29.09 -11.04
N SER A 2 -17.82 -28.23 -11.75
CA SER A 2 -16.40 -28.39 -12.02
C SER A 2 -15.62 -28.05 -10.76
N PRO A 3 -14.67 -28.87 -10.31
CA PRO A 3 -13.83 -28.52 -9.19
C PRO A 3 -12.99 -27.33 -9.55
N ALA A 4 -12.97 -26.33 -8.68
CA ALA A 4 -12.07 -25.20 -8.78
C ALA A 4 -10.62 -25.69 -8.72
N GLY A 5 -9.85 -25.43 -9.75
CA GLY A 5 -8.42 -25.74 -9.77
C GLY A 5 -7.65 -24.61 -9.09
N LEU A 6 -6.94 -24.90 -8.02
CA LEU A 6 -5.97 -23.99 -7.42
C LEU A 6 -4.65 -24.19 -8.17
N LEU A 7 -4.15 -23.13 -8.83
CA LEU A 7 -2.82 -23.14 -9.42
C LEU A 7 -1.87 -22.53 -8.38
N LEU A 8 -1.19 -23.36 -7.61
CA LEU A 8 -0.13 -22.96 -6.71
C LEU A 8 1.19 -23.48 -7.28
N SER A 9 2.12 -22.60 -7.59
CA SER A 9 3.50 -22.98 -7.84
C SER A 9 4.32 -22.62 -6.61
N LEU A 10 4.76 -23.62 -5.87
CA LEU A 10 5.63 -23.45 -4.71
C LEU A 10 7.00 -24.00 -5.05
N ALA A 11 8.03 -23.14 -5.00
CA ALA A 11 9.40 -23.58 -5.06
C ALA A 11 9.96 -23.66 -3.62
N MET A 12 10.35 -24.84 -3.21
CA MET A 12 10.99 -25.06 -1.90
C MET A 12 12.43 -25.52 -2.11
N ARG A 13 13.36 -24.92 -1.38
CA ARG A 13 14.77 -25.33 -1.39
C ARG A 13 15.13 -25.90 -0.02
N ALA A 14 15.55 -27.14 0.00
CA ALA A 14 16.06 -27.77 1.22
C ALA A 14 17.48 -27.29 1.54
N ALA A 15 17.88 -27.41 2.80
CA ALA A 15 19.23 -27.01 3.25
C ALA A 15 20.39 -27.78 2.57
N ASN A 16 20.11 -28.95 1.99
CA ASN A 16 21.04 -29.75 1.20
C ASN A 16 21.14 -29.32 -0.27
N GLY A 17 20.41 -28.25 -0.68
CA GLY A 17 20.43 -27.71 -2.04
C GLY A 17 19.39 -28.31 -3.00
N GLU A 18 18.57 -29.28 -2.55
CA GLU A 18 17.48 -29.82 -3.35
C GLU A 18 16.34 -28.81 -3.50
N GLU A 19 15.86 -28.64 -4.74
CA GLU A 19 14.72 -27.74 -5.04
C GLU A 19 13.49 -28.58 -5.42
N TRP A 20 12.37 -28.25 -4.77
CA TRP A 20 11.08 -28.88 -5.02
C TRP A 20 10.15 -27.85 -5.65
N HIS A 21 9.56 -28.20 -6.79
CA HIS A 21 8.49 -27.44 -7.41
C HIS A 21 7.18 -28.22 -7.30
N VAL A 22 6.21 -27.65 -6.60
CA VAL A 22 4.87 -28.22 -6.50
C VAL A 22 3.94 -27.38 -7.37
N VAL A 23 3.40 -27.99 -8.41
CA VAL A 23 2.40 -27.37 -9.30
C VAL A 23 1.11 -28.14 -9.14
N THR A 24 0.04 -27.43 -8.80
CA THR A 24 -1.28 -28.02 -8.65
C THR A 24 -2.05 -27.94 -9.96
N ASP A 25 -2.34 -29.07 -10.55
CA ASP A 25 -3.34 -29.24 -11.60
C ASP A 25 -4.42 -30.27 -11.15
N LYS A 26 -5.26 -30.74 -12.06
CA LYS A 26 -6.26 -31.78 -11.74
C LYS A 26 -5.65 -33.08 -11.20
N LYS A 27 -4.36 -33.27 -11.36
CA LYS A 27 -3.58 -34.39 -10.86
C LYS A 27 -2.29 -33.79 -10.32
N TRP A 28 -2.19 -33.65 -9.02
CA TRP A 28 -0.98 -33.21 -8.36
C TRP A 28 0.22 -34.00 -8.91
N GLN A 29 1.20 -33.29 -9.45
CA GLN A 29 2.43 -33.88 -9.89
C GLN A 29 3.60 -33.20 -9.19
N ALA A 30 4.53 -33.98 -8.70
CA ALA A 30 5.76 -33.50 -8.09
C ALA A 30 6.96 -34.06 -8.82
N ARG A 31 8.02 -33.28 -8.91
CA ARG A 31 9.32 -33.79 -9.40
C ARG A 31 10.43 -33.34 -8.48
N LEU A 32 11.38 -34.21 -8.26
CA LEU A 32 12.62 -33.86 -7.57
C LEU A 32 13.59 -33.20 -8.58
N LEU A 33 14.06 -31.99 -8.29
CA LEU A 33 15.11 -31.33 -9.05
C LEU A 33 16.43 -31.49 -8.31
N VAL A 34 17.29 -32.35 -8.83
CA VAL A 34 18.67 -32.45 -8.35
C VAL A 34 19.53 -31.48 -9.16
N ALA A 35 20.39 -30.70 -8.48
CA ALA A 35 21.26 -29.71 -9.13
C ALA A 35 22.09 -30.36 -10.26
N GLY A 36 21.86 -29.93 -11.51
CA GLY A 36 22.60 -30.38 -12.70
C GLY A 36 21.91 -31.41 -13.60
N ALA A 37 20.72 -31.91 -13.26
CA ALA A 37 19.95 -32.83 -14.12
C ALA A 37 18.55 -32.30 -14.36
N ALA A 38 18.23 -31.93 -15.59
CA ALA A 38 16.85 -31.62 -16.01
C ALA A 38 16.08 -32.96 -16.14
N GLY A 39 15.57 -33.47 -15.03
CA GLY A 39 14.65 -34.59 -15.04
C GLY A 39 13.33 -34.22 -15.74
N THR A 40 12.98 -34.95 -16.78
CA THR A 40 11.77 -34.68 -17.59
C THR A 40 10.54 -35.43 -17.10
N ASN A 41 10.66 -36.31 -16.12
CA ASN A 41 9.56 -37.15 -15.67
C ASN A 41 8.91 -36.56 -14.43
N TRP A 42 7.62 -36.28 -14.55
CA TRP A 42 6.74 -35.97 -13.45
C TRP A 42 6.06 -37.26 -12.98
N GLU A 43 6.11 -37.51 -11.70
CA GLU A 43 5.41 -38.63 -11.09
C GLU A 43 4.13 -38.17 -10.38
N PRO A 44 3.05 -38.95 -10.37
CA PRO A 44 1.87 -38.61 -9.57
C PRO A 44 2.26 -38.50 -8.12
N ALA A 45 1.91 -37.38 -7.49
CA ALA A 45 2.12 -37.21 -6.05
C ALA A 45 1.21 -38.18 -5.31
N ALA A 46 1.77 -39.05 -4.48
CA ALA A 46 0.99 -39.90 -3.62
C ALA A 46 0.31 -39.08 -2.52
N GLU A 47 -0.99 -39.27 -2.32
CA GLU A 47 -1.67 -38.69 -1.17
C GLU A 47 -1.15 -39.36 0.10
N LEU A 48 -0.25 -38.70 0.83
CA LEU A 48 0.42 -39.28 1.99
C LEU A 48 -0.43 -39.20 3.26
N ALA A 49 -1.39 -38.28 3.35
CA ALA A 49 -2.40 -38.23 4.43
C ALA A 49 -3.51 -37.21 4.14
N LYS A 50 -4.68 -37.42 4.76
CA LYS A 50 -5.72 -36.36 4.86
C LYS A 50 -5.23 -35.19 5.64
N HIS A 51 -5.75 -33.99 5.32
CA HIS A 51 -5.42 -32.74 6.00
C HIS A 51 -5.45 -32.92 7.53
N GLY A 52 -4.32 -32.70 8.20
CA GLY A 52 -4.17 -32.84 9.65
C GLY A 52 -3.59 -34.16 10.15
N GLY A 53 -3.23 -35.10 9.27
CA GLY A 53 -2.59 -36.37 9.63
C GLY A 53 -1.37 -36.67 8.74
N GLY A 54 -0.39 -37.37 9.27
CA GLY A 54 0.83 -37.80 8.59
C GLY A 54 2.05 -36.89 8.83
N ALA A 55 3.15 -37.15 8.12
CA ALA A 55 4.45 -36.51 8.33
C ALA A 55 4.46 -34.96 8.28
N TRP A 56 3.42 -34.33 7.72
CA TRP A 56 3.27 -32.87 7.64
C TRP A 56 2.70 -32.27 8.94
N GLY A 57 2.05 -33.05 9.83
CA GLY A 57 1.64 -32.62 11.16
C GLY A 57 2.81 -32.43 12.13
N THR A 58 3.98 -32.93 11.77
CA THR A 58 5.20 -32.84 12.60
C THR A 58 6.18 -31.75 12.16
N LEU A 59 5.90 -30.99 11.06
CA LEU A 59 6.75 -29.89 10.62
C LEU A 59 6.60 -28.58 11.43
N TYR A 60 5.53 -28.47 12.20
CA TYR A 60 5.30 -27.38 13.14
C TYR A 60 5.17 -27.94 14.55
N GLY A 61 6.31 -28.13 15.19
CA GLY A 61 6.40 -28.53 16.58
C GLY A 61 5.72 -29.88 16.85
N LYS A 62 6.48 -30.83 17.35
CA LYS A 62 5.87 -31.98 18.05
C LYS A 62 4.80 -31.40 18.98
N GLU A 63 3.55 -31.88 18.87
CA GLU A 63 2.65 -31.87 20.03
C GLU A 63 3.50 -32.21 21.26
N PRO A 64 3.30 -31.55 22.40
CA PRO A 64 4.01 -31.95 23.60
C PRO A 64 3.80 -33.45 23.68
N SER A 65 4.91 -34.18 23.45
CA SER A 65 4.88 -35.64 23.37
C SER A 65 4.02 -36.13 24.52
N ASP A 66 3.32 -37.24 24.33
CA ASP A 66 2.80 -38.10 25.36
C ASP A 66 3.95 -38.60 26.31
N ALA A 67 4.76 -37.67 26.78
CA ALA A 67 5.70 -37.85 27.89
C ALA A 67 4.83 -37.86 29.14
N GLY A 68 4.19 -38.98 29.35
CA GLY A 68 3.48 -39.24 30.55
C GLY A 68 4.39 -39.09 31.78
N PRO A 69 3.84 -39.20 33.04
CA PRO A 69 4.59 -39.06 34.26
C PRO A 69 5.91 -39.83 34.32
N ASP A 70 6.02 -40.92 33.52
CA ASP A 70 7.22 -41.73 33.47
C ASP A 70 8.45 -41.05 32.83
N ALA A 71 8.32 -40.25 31.80
CA ALA A 71 9.44 -39.60 31.12
C ALA A 71 10.09 -38.51 32.03
N LEU A 72 9.29 -37.78 32.77
CA LEU A 72 9.78 -36.77 33.72
C LEU A 72 10.52 -37.42 34.91
N HIS A 73 9.97 -38.52 35.45
CA HIS A 73 10.62 -39.27 36.55
C HIS A 73 11.93 -39.90 36.08
N GLN A 74 11.98 -40.43 34.86
CA GLN A 74 13.23 -40.94 34.28
C GLN A 74 14.26 -39.83 34.13
N ALA A 75 13.89 -38.68 33.56
CA ALA A 75 14.79 -37.53 33.38
C ALA A 75 15.29 -36.95 34.72
N LEU A 76 14.46 -36.91 35.74
CA LEU A 76 14.83 -36.45 37.08
C LEU A 76 15.71 -37.46 37.82
N GLY A 77 15.51 -38.77 37.61
CA GLY A 77 16.31 -39.84 38.22
C GLY A 77 17.74 -39.94 37.70
N MET A 78 18.02 -39.34 36.53
CA MET A 78 19.38 -39.34 35.95
C MET A 78 20.27 -38.30 36.63
N ALA A 79 21.55 -38.62 36.80
CA ALA A 79 22.53 -37.63 37.25
C ALA A 79 22.67 -36.48 36.29
N LYS A 80 22.88 -35.25 36.77
CA LYS A 80 22.93 -34.03 35.90
C LYS A 80 23.87 -34.12 34.68
N PRO A 81 25.09 -34.68 34.81
CA PRO A 81 25.99 -34.79 33.65
C PRO A 81 25.51 -35.78 32.57
N ASP A 82 24.66 -36.75 32.95
CA ASP A 82 24.18 -37.80 32.05
C ASP A 82 22.86 -37.42 31.33
N ARG A 83 22.29 -36.26 31.65
CA ARG A 83 21.05 -35.78 31.06
C ARG A 83 21.29 -35.27 29.63
N THR A 84 20.59 -35.88 28.70
CA THR A 84 20.58 -35.43 27.30
C THR A 84 19.77 -34.12 27.10
N THR A 85 19.87 -33.50 25.96
CA THR A 85 19.08 -32.32 25.59
C THR A 85 17.56 -32.58 25.69
N GLU A 86 17.11 -33.81 25.39
CA GLU A 86 15.71 -34.21 25.51
C GLU A 86 15.25 -34.30 26.99
N HIS A 87 16.10 -34.86 27.87
CA HIS A 87 15.82 -34.90 29.30
C HIS A 87 15.71 -33.49 29.90
N TRP A 88 16.59 -32.57 29.51
CA TRP A 88 16.50 -31.17 29.93
C TRP A 88 15.27 -30.46 29.36
N ALA A 89 14.86 -30.74 28.13
CA ALA A 89 13.64 -30.18 27.53
C ALA A 89 12.40 -30.62 28.32
N THR A 90 12.32 -31.91 28.67
CA THR A 90 11.21 -32.46 29.47
C THR A 90 11.15 -31.84 30.89
N ILE A 91 12.30 -31.74 31.58
CA ILE A 91 12.37 -31.10 32.89
C ILE A 91 12.00 -29.63 32.83
N ASN A 92 12.52 -28.89 31.87
CA ASN A 92 12.25 -27.45 31.69
C ASN A 92 10.78 -27.20 31.37
N THR A 93 10.17 -28.04 30.55
CA THR A 93 8.74 -27.94 30.25
C THR A 93 7.88 -28.16 31.48
N ALA A 94 8.13 -29.24 32.21
CA ALA A 94 7.42 -29.52 33.45
C ALA A 94 7.61 -28.43 34.52
N PHE A 95 8.83 -27.90 34.66
CA PHE A 95 9.12 -26.79 35.57
C PHE A 95 8.39 -25.51 35.13
N ALA A 96 8.38 -25.23 33.83
CA ALA A 96 7.70 -24.05 33.27
C ALA A 96 6.18 -24.13 33.49
N GLU A 97 5.57 -25.31 33.32
CA GLU A 97 4.14 -25.53 33.56
C GLU A 97 3.75 -25.31 35.05
N MET A 98 4.68 -25.47 35.97
CA MET A 98 4.47 -25.20 37.40
C MET A 98 4.53 -23.70 37.75
N GLN A 99 5.01 -22.85 36.83
CA GLN A 99 5.10 -21.41 37.04
C GLN A 99 3.83 -20.69 36.50
N PRO A 100 3.02 -20.05 37.38
CA PRO A 100 1.80 -19.35 36.93
C PRO A 100 2.06 -18.29 35.85
N ALA A 101 3.17 -17.57 35.97
CA ALA A 101 3.58 -16.55 34.98
C ALA A 101 3.87 -17.15 33.59
N PHE A 102 4.52 -18.32 33.54
CA PHE A 102 4.82 -19.02 32.32
C PHE A 102 3.54 -19.53 31.65
N LYS A 103 2.62 -20.09 32.44
CA LYS A 103 1.32 -20.55 31.92
C LYS A 103 0.50 -19.39 31.32
N THR A 104 0.55 -18.22 31.96
CA THR A 104 -0.10 -17.02 31.43
C THR A 104 0.52 -16.58 30.11
N LEU A 105 1.86 -16.55 30.04
CA LEU A 105 2.58 -16.19 28.80
C LEU A 105 2.35 -17.19 27.67
N THR A 106 2.35 -18.48 27.98
CA THR A 106 2.06 -19.53 26.98
C THR A 106 0.64 -19.40 26.44
N ASN A 107 -0.34 -19.17 27.31
CA ASN A 107 -1.72 -18.93 26.87
C ASN A 107 -1.86 -17.66 26.02
N GLN A 108 -1.11 -16.60 26.33
CA GLN A 108 -1.07 -15.40 25.52
C GLN A 108 -0.42 -15.68 24.14
N LEU A 109 0.69 -16.40 24.13
CA LEU A 109 1.36 -16.80 22.89
C LEU A 109 0.44 -17.63 21.99
N ASP A 110 -0.23 -18.64 22.56
CA ASP A 110 -1.20 -19.47 21.83
C ASP A 110 -2.37 -18.65 21.28
N LEU A 111 -2.82 -17.66 22.03
CA LEU A 111 -3.87 -16.75 21.57
C LEU A 111 -3.40 -15.90 20.39
N GLU A 112 -2.22 -15.32 20.51
CA GLU A 112 -1.60 -14.53 19.44
C GLU A 112 -1.32 -15.36 18.18
N GLU A 113 -0.80 -16.59 18.34
CA GLU A 113 -0.62 -17.50 17.22
C GLU A 113 -1.95 -17.88 16.54
N LYS A 114 -3.01 -18.14 17.31
CA LYS A 114 -4.35 -18.40 16.76
C LYS A 114 -4.89 -17.19 16.00
N ILE A 115 -4.68 -15.98 16.53
CA ILE A 115 -5.05 -14.73 15.86
C ILE A 115 -4.26 -14.58 14.56
N LEU A 116 -2.95 -14.81 14.58
CA LEU A 116 -2.09 -14.74 13.40
C LEU A 116 -2.47 -15.80 12.35
N ARG A 117 -2.72 -17.03 12.74
CA ARG A 117 -3.19 -18.10 11.83
C ARG A 117 -4.55 -17.72 11.21
N LYS A 118 -5.49 -17.25 12.02
CA LYS A 118 -6.79 -16.81 11.54
C LYS A 118 -6.67 -15.60 10.60
N ALA A 119 -5.79 -14.65 10.90
CA ALA A 119 -5.51 -13.52 10.02
C ALA A 119 -4.83 -13.97 8.72
N ALA A 120 -3.91 -14.92 8.76
CA ALA A 120 -3.29 -15.50 7.58
C ALA A 120 -4.29 -16.25 6.69
N ASP A 121 -5.23 -16.99 7.29
CA ASP A 121 -6.27 -17.70 6.55
C ASP A 121 -7.35 -16.79 5.99
N THR A 122 -7.72 -15.73 6.72
CA THR A 122 -8.70 -14.75 6.24
C THR A 122 -8.09 -13.71 5.30
N GLY A 123 -6.77 -13.46 5.39
CA GLY A 123 -6.05 -12.50 4.55
C GLY A 123 -5.66 -13.03 3.17
N ARG A 124 -5.82 -14.33 2.90
CA ARG A 124 -5.52 -14.89 1.58
C ARG A 124 -6.65 -14.56 0.62
N THR A 125 -6.51 -13.45 -0.09
CA THR A 125 -7.34 -13.19 -1.27
C THR A 125 -6.91 -14.14 -2.37
N THR A 126 -7.68 -15.20 -2.57
CA THR A 126 -7.47 -16.11 -3.70
C THR A 126 -8.10 -15.48 -4.93
N VAL A 127 -7.30 -15.12 -5.92
CA VAL A 127 -7.81 -14.76 -7.23
C VAL A 127 -8.24 -16.07 -7.92
N MET A 128 -9.53 -16.28 -7.99
CA MET A 128 -10.07 -17.39 -8.77
C MET A 128 -10.01 -17.05 -10.26
N VAL A 129 -9.20 -17.77 -11.01
CA VAL A 129 -9.27 -17.79 -12.46
C VAL A 129 -10.25 -18.90 -12.83
N MET A 130 -11.47 -18.52 -13.21
CA MET A 130 -12.45 -19.49 -13.68
C MET A 130 -12.21 -19.77 -15.16
N ASP A 131 -11.90 -21.02 -15.48
CA ASP A 131 -12.04 -21.53 -16.84
C ASP A 131 -13.53 -21.84 -17.05
N TYR A 132 -14.19 -21.05 -17.87
CA TYR A 132 -15.60 -21.24 -18.12
C TYR A 132 -15.87 -21.51 -19.59
N LYS A 133 -16.98 -22.17 -19.88
CA LYS A 133 -17.38 -22.49 -21.26
C LYS A 133 -17.49 -21.18 -22.07
N PRO A 134 -16.74 -21.04 -23.16
CA PRO A 134 -16.85 -19.87 -24.01
C PRO A 134 -18.28 -19.75 -24.54
N ARG A 135 -18.90 -18.62 -24.30
CA ARG A 135 -20.19 -18.33 -24.92
C ARG A 135 -19.97 -17.69 -26.30
N LYS A 136 -20.90 -17.91 -27.18
CA LYS A 136 -20.97 -17.17 -28.44
C LYS A 136 -21.17 -15.69 -28.13
N THR A 137 -20.37 -14.87 -28.75
CA THR A 137 -20.43 -13.40 -28.60
C THR A 137 -20.91 -12.79 -29.90
N HIS A 138 -21.82 -11.85 -29.81
CA HIS A 138 -22.41 -11.19 -30.97
C HIS A 138 -22.24 -9.68 -30.88
N ILE A 139 -22.18 -9.02 -32.00
CA ILE A 139 -22.37 -7.57 -32.06
C ILE A 139 -23.85 -7.31 -31.71
N LEU A 140 -24.09 -6.46 -30.72
CA LEU A 140 -25.43 -6.12 -30.32
C LEU A 140 -25.97 -4.98 -31.18
N THR A 141 -27.11 -5.18 -31.83
CA THR A 141 -27.75 -4.15 -32.65
C THR A 141 -28.15 -2.95 -31.78
N ARG A 142 -27.56 -1.78 -32.04
CA ARG A 142 -27.73 -0.56 -31.22
C ARG A 142 -27.45 -0.76 -29.71
N GLY A 143 -26.63 -1.74 -29.36
CA GLY A 143 -26.30 -2.07 -27.97
C GLY A 143 -27.40 -2.82 -27.20
N ALA A 144 -28.51 -3.17 -27.83
CA ALA A 144 -29.61 -3.89 -27.19
C ALA A 144 -29.23 -5.37 -26.94
N TYR A 145 -29.25 -5.81 -25.68
CA TYR A 145 -28.80 -7.13 -25.26
C TYR A 145 -29.65 -8.28 -25.83
N ASP A 146 -30.89 -7.99 -26.18
CA ASP A 146 -31.88 -8.91 -26.74
C ASP A 146 -31.89 -8.95 -28.28
N GLN A 147 -31.02 -8.16 -28.93
CA GLN A 147 -30.89 -8.09 -30.39
C GLN A 147 -29.48 -8.48 -30.86
N PRO A 148 -29.11 -9.76 -30.79
CA PRO A 148 -27.82 -10.23 -31.25
C PRO A 148 -27.72 -10.15 -32.77
N GLY A 149 -26.68 -9.51 -33.26
CA GLY A 149 -26.31 -9.45 -34.68
C GLY A 149 -25.28 -10.51 -35.03
N ALA A 150 -24.28 -10.15 -35.86
CA ALA A 150 -23.26 -11.08 -36.32
C ALA A 150 -22.44 -11.68 -35.16
N GLU A 151 -22.18 -12.99 -35.23
CA GLU A 151 -21.27 -13.67 -34.28
C GLU A 151 -19.82 -13.18 -34.51
N VAL A 152 -19.10 -12.90 -33.43
CA VAL A 152 -17.72 -12.43 -33.47
C VAL A 152 -16.80 -13.31 -32.62
N SER A 153 -15.56 -13.41 -33.04
CA SER A 153 -14.48 -14.07 -32.31
C SER A 153 -13.60 -13.03 -31.61
N ALA A 154 -12.78 -13.47 -30.65
CA ALA A 154 -11.81 -12.63 -29.99
C ALA A 154 -10.76 -12.11 -31.01
N GLY A 155 -10.59 -10.80 -31.02
CA GLY A 155 -9.68 -10.09 -31.93
C GLY A 155 -9.25 -8.75 -31.35
N THR A 156 -8.43 -8.04 -32.09
CA THR A 156 -7.98 -6.68 -31.82
C THR A 156 -8.54 -5.71 -32.86
N PRO A 157 -8.61 -4.39 -32.57
CA PRO A 157 -8.95 -3.40 -33.58
C PRO A 157 -8.04 -3.51 -34.80
N SER A 158 -8.61 -3.36 -36.01
CA SER A 158 -7.88 -3.52 -37.26
C SER A 158 -6.75 -2.49 -37.47
N THR A 159 -6.79 -1.39 -36.75
CA THR A 159 -5.76 -0.33 -36.74
C THR A 159 -4.54 -0.64 -35.86
N LEU A 160 -4.63 -1.69 -35.03
CA LEU A 160 -3.56 -2.15 -34.13
C LEU A 160 -3.00 -3.49 -34.61
N PRO A 161 -1.80 -3.87 -34.19
CA PRO A 161 -1.23 -5.18 -34.54
C PRO A 161 -2.20 -6.32 -34.23
N PRO A 162 -2.29 -7.35 -35.06
CA PRO A 162 -3.16 -8.49 -34.80
C PRO A 162 -2.65 -9.27 -33.58
N LEU A 163 -3.56 -9.93 -32.87
CA LEU A 163 -3.15 -10.94 -31.87
C LEU A 163 -2.28 -12.00 -32.56
N GLY A 164 -1.10 -12.27 -32.04
CA GLY A 164 -0.18 -13.26 -32.54
C GLY A 164 -0.80 -14.65 -32.74
N ALA A 165 -0.05 -15.60 -33.27
CA ALA A 165 -0.55 -16.94 -33.49
C ALA A 165 -1.04 -17.59 -32.18
N VAL A 166 -2.13 -18.36 -32.25
CA VAL A 166 -2.70 -19.03 -31.07
C VAL A 166 -1.84 -20.20 -30.68
N GLY A 167 -1.21 -20.12 -29.49
CA GLY A 167 -0.43 -21.21 -28.91
C GLY A 167 -1.24 -22.31 -28.23
N THR A 168 -2.58 -22.25 -28.28
CA THR A 168 -3.43 -23.23 -27.61
C THR A 168 -3.87 -24.35 -28.56
N PRO A 169 -3.89 -25.62 -28.12
CA PRO A 169 -4.28 -26.75 -28.96
C PRO A 169 -5.67 -26.66 -29.60
N ASN A 170 -6.54 -25.85 -29.04
CA ASN A 170 -7.93 -25.68 -29.46
C ASN A 170 -8.20 -24.42 -30.30
N GLY A 171 -7.17 -23.67 -30.71
CA GLY A 171 -7.34 -22.44 -31.49
C GLY A 171 -8.06 -21.30 -30.76
N LYS A 172 -8.25 -21.38 -29.43
CA LYS A 172 -8.98 -20.38 -28.64
C LYS A 172 -8.04 -19.35 -28.06
N ARG A 173 -8.41 -18.08 -28.14
CA ARG A 173 -7.71 -16.96 -27.51
C ARG A 173 -7.94 -16.95 -26.01
N THR A 174 -6.90 -16.64 -25.26
CA THR A 174 -6.90 -16.56 -23.80
C THR A 174 -6.52 -15.16 -23.32
N ARG A 175 -6.64 -14.92 -22.03
CA ARG A 175 -6.13 -13.68 -21.41
C ARG A 175 -4.61 -13.57 -21.52
N LEU A 176 -3.91 -14.71 -21.61
CA LEU A 176 -2.46 -14.70 -21.78
C LEU A 176 -2.07 -14.20 -23.17
N ASP A 177 -2.83 -14.58 -24.22
CA ASP A 177 -2.61 -14.05 -25.57
C ASP A 177 -2.80 -12.52 -25.58
N LEU A 178 -3.82 -12.00 -24.89
CA LEU A 178 -4.03 -10.57 -24.73
C LEU A 178 -2.89 -9.92 -23.94
N ALA A 179 -2.41 -10.56 -22.88
CA ALA A 179 -1.30 -10.02 -22.08
C ALA A 179 -0.01 -9.91 -22.91
N HIS A 180 0.33 -10.95 -23.68
CA HIS A 180 1.47 -10.92 -24.60
C HIS A 180 1.33 -9.81 -25.65
N TRP A 181 0.15 -9.66 -26.25
CA TRP A 181 -0.12 -8.62 -27.22
C TRP A 181 0.03 -7.20 -26.62
N LEU A 182 -0.43 -6.98 -25.38
CA LEU A 182 -0.30 -5.68 -24.71
C LEU A 182 1.16 -5.27 -24.46
N VAL A 183 2.04 -6.23 -24.25
CA VAL A 183 3.48 -5.97 -23.99
C VAL A 183 4.35 -6.26 -25.23
N ASP A 184 3.75 -6.52 -26.38
CA ASP A 184 4.47 -6.71 -27.63
C ASP A 184 5.30 -5.45 -27.93
N PRO A 185 6.58 -5.56 -28.28
CA PRO A 185 7.40 -4.40 -28.66
C PRO A 185 6.83 -3.58 -29.81
N ASP A 186 6.10 -4.21 -30.72
CA ASP A 186 5.46 -3.54 -31.87
C ASP A 186 4.12 -2.89 -31.51
N HIS A 187 3.64 -3.05 -30.26
CA HIS A 187 2.39 -2.45 -29.82
C HIS A 187 2.55 -0.93 -29.63
N PRO A 188 1.89 -0.08 -30.44
CA PRO A 188 2.22 1.35 -30.51
C PRO A 188 1.74 2.15 -29.30
N LEU A 189 0.81 1.66 -28.52
CA LEU A 189 0.13 2.46 -27.49
C LEU A 189 0.56 2.14 -26.07
N THR A 190 0.74 0.87 -25.69
CA THR A 190 0.90 0.50 -24.27
C THR A 190 2.07 1.24 -23.61
N SER A 191 3.24 1.26 -24.24
CA SER A 191 4.42 1.93 -23.69
C SER A 191 4.22 3.45 -23.59
N ARG A 192 3.65 4.07 -24.63
CA ARG A 192 3.37 5.52 -24.64
C ARG A 192 2.35 5.91 -23.58
N VAL A 193 1.29 5.14 -23.40
CA VAL A 193 0.27 5.38 -22.38
C VAL A 193 0.87 5.28 -20.97
N ILE A 194 1.69 4.26 -20.71
CA ILE A 194 2.36 4.09 -19.40
C ILE A 194 3.34 5.24 -19.14
N VAL A 195 4.20 5.58 -20.11
CA VAL A 195 5.13 6.71 -20.00
C VAL A 195 4.37 8.02 -19.73
N ASN A 196 3.31 8.29 -20.48
CA ASN A 196 2.49 9.48 -20.29
C ASN A 196 1.85 9.55 -18.90
N ARG A 197 1.41 8.40 -18.37
CA ARG A 197 0.82 8.30 -17.04
C ARG A 197 1.82 8.64 -15.94
N TYR A 198 3.04 8.09 -16.00
CA TYR A 198 4.09 8.41 -15.03
C TYR A 198 4.62 9.83 -15.20
N TRP A 199 4.70 10.31 -16.45
CA TRP A 199 4.97 11.72 -16.71
C TRP A 199 3.94 12.62 -16.03
N GLN A 200 2.65 12.35 -16.20
CA GLN A 200 1.57 13.10 -15.57
C GLN A 200 1.68 13.11 -14.05
N MET A 201 2.06 11.98 -13.44
CA MET A 201 2.26 11.92 -11.97
C MET A 201 3.39 12.83 -11.49
N LEU A 202 4.44 13.00 -12.28
CA LEU A 202 5.61 13.79 -11.93
C LEU A 202 5.49 15.26 -12.35
N PHE A 203 4.83 15.54 -13.47
CA PHE A 203 4.73 16.87 -14.09
C PHE A 203 3.32 17.46 -14.01
N GLY A 204 2.36 16.79 -13.42
CA GLY A 204 0.98 17.25 -13.26
C GLY A 204 0.11 17.08 -14.50
N THR A 205 0.67 17.32 -15.68
CA THR A 205 0.00 17.14 -16.98
C THR A 205 0.81 16.20 -17.86
N GLY A 206 0.15 15.27 -18.54
CA GLY A 206 0.81 14.35 -19.47
C GLY A 206 1.39 15.07 -20.69
N LEU A 207 2.36 14.47 -21.34
CA LEU A 207 2.80 14.90 -22.69
C LEU A 207 1.61 14.91 -23.64
N VAL A 208 0.78 13.86 -23.60
CA VAL A 208 -0.60 13.86 -24.11
C VAL A 208 -1.50 14.29 -22.96
N LYS A 209 -2.14 15.45 -23.10
CA LYS A 209 -2.97 16.03 -22.03
C LYS A 209 -4.28 15.25 -21.83
N THR A 210 -4.85 14.73 -22.92
CA THR A 210 -6.00 13.82 -22.90
C THR A 210 -5.55 12.40 -22.61
N ALA A 211 -5.14 12.13 -21.37
CA ALA A 211 -4.58 10.83 -20.98
C ALA A 211 -5.59 9.68 -21.16
N GLU A 212 -6.87 9.98 -21.24
CA GLU A 212 -8.00 9.08 -21.53
C GLU A 212 -8.17 8.79 -23.03
N ASP A 213 -7.60 9.60 -23.91
CA ASP A 213 -7.77 9.48 -25.35
C ASP A 213 -6.46 9.80 -26.11
N PHE A 214 -5.86 8.77 -26.68
CA PHE A 214 -4.69 8.83 -27.56
C PHE A 214 -5.10 8.71 -29.04
N GLY A 215 -6.39 8.76 -29.32
CA GLY A 215 -6.94 8.66 -30.67
C GLY A 215 -7.13 10.03 -31.34
N THR A 216 -7.95 10.03 -32.38
CA THR A 216 -8.16 11.20 -33.22
C THR A 216 -8.93 12.33 -32.54
N GLN A 217 -9.60 12.09 -31.43
CA GLN A 217 -10.30 13.12 -30.66
C GLN A 217 -9.43 13.63 -29.48
N GLY A 218 -8.28 13.00 -29.24
CA GLY A 218 -7.32 13.42 -28.23
C GLY A 218 -6.45 14.59 -28.69
N GLU A 219 -5.78 15.24 -27.72
CA GLU A 219 -4.77 16.25 -28.05
C GLU A 219 -3.47 15.60 -28.48
N PHE A 220 -2.80 16.24 -29.43
CA PHE A 220 -1.47 15.84 -29.88
C PHE A 220 -0.46 15.98 -28.70
N PRO A 221 0.54 15.10 -28.61
CA PRO A 221 1.57 15.24 -27.59
C PRO A 221 2.32 16.56 -27.76
N SER A 222 2.59 17.24 -26.63
CA SER A 222 3.37 18.49 -26.65
C SER A 222 4.82 18.29 -27.13
N HIS A 223 5.38 17.11 -26.87
CA HIS A 223 6.74 16.72 -27.24
C HIS A 223 6.71 15.28 -27.76
N PRO A 224 6.35 15.06 -29.04
CA PRO A 224 6.15 13.71 -29.61
C PRO A 224 7.44 12.90 -29.60
N GLU A 225 8.57 13.47 -29.97
CA GLU A 225 9.86 12.77 -29.99
C GLU A 225 10.31 12.33 -28.60
N LEU A 226 10.03 13.13 -27.58
CA LEU A 226 10.33 12.78 -26.18
C LEU A 226 9.47 11.61 -25.73
N LEU A 227 8.17 11.63 -26.02
CA LEU A 227 7.25 10.55 -25.69
C LEU A 227 7.71 9.24 -26.35
N ASP A 228 8.04 9.29 -27.63
CA ASP A 228 8.49 8.14 -28.41
C ASP A 228 9.82 7.60 -27.91
N ARG A 229 10.77 8.47 -27.61
CA ARG A 229 12.07 8.07 -27.05
C ARG A 229 11.91 7.39 -25.70
N LEU A 230 11.16 7.99 -24.76
CA LEU A 230 10.93 7.39 -23.45
C LEU A 230 10.18 6.06 -23.55
N ALA A 231 9.22 5.94 -24.47
CA ALA A 231 8.48 4.71 -24.71
C ALA A 231 9.38 3.59 -25.27
N ALA A 232 10.23 3.91 -26.24
CA ALA A 232 11.19 2.96 -26.81
C ALA A 232 12.24 2.51 -25.77
N ASP A 233 12.82 3.45 -25.01
CA ASP A 233 13.78 3.15 -23.95
C ASP A 233 13.16 2.30 -22.83
N PHE A 234 11.89 2.52 -22.51
CA PHE A 234 11.15 1.76 -21.52
C PHE A 234 10.94 0.31 -21.95
N VAL A 235 10.54 0.06 -23.19
CA VAL A 235 10.44 -1.30 -23.76
C VAL A 235 11.81 -1.96 -23.83
N ALA A 236 12.82 -1.26 -24.35
CA ALA A 236 14.19 -1.80 -24.48
C ALA A 236 14.83 -2.16 -23.14
N SER A 237 14.44 -1.48 -22.05
CA SER A 237 14.88 -1.80 -20.69
C SER A 237 14.17 -3.00 -20.06
N GLY A 238 13.29 -3.69 -20.78
CA GLY A 238 12.46 -4.77 -20.24
C GLY A 238 11.34 -4.26 -19.31
N TRP A 239 10.77 -3.09 -19.62
CA TRP A 239 9.70 -2.45 -18.84
C TRP A 239 10.15 -2.05 -17.41
N ASP A 240 11.42 -1.63 -17.27
CA ASP A 240 11.98 -1.20 -15.98
C ASP A 240 11.43 0.18 -15.57
N LEU A 241 10.38 0.13 -14.76
CA LEU A 241 9.73 1.32 -14.23
C LEU A 241 10.66 2.18 -13.35
N ARG A 242 11.56 1.57 -12.58
CA ARG A 242 12.49 2.32 -11.72
C ARG A 242 13.46 3.14 -12.57
N ARG A 243 13.96 2.55 -13.63
CA ARG A 243 14.81 3.24 -14.60
C ARG A 243 14.07 4.41 -15.27
N LEU A 244 12.83 4.20 -15.71
CA LEU A 244 12.00 5.25 -16.30
C LEU A 244 11.81 6.42 -15.33
N LEU A 245 11.40 6.14 -14.09
CA LEU A 245 11.20 7.17 -13.07
C LEU A 245 12.52 7.90 -12.76
N HIS A 246 13.63 7.16 -12.65
CA HIS A 246 14.95 7.75 -12.42
C HIS A 246 15.35 8.70 -13.54
N GLN A 247 15.16 8.33 -14.81
CA GLN A 247 15.41 9.23 -15.95
C GLN A 247 14.59 10.52 -15.85
N MET A 248 13.30 10.42 -15.52
CA MET A 248 12.43 11.58 -15.39
C MET A 248 12.87 12.52 -14.25
N VAL A 249 13.10 11.97 -13.03
CA VAL A 249 13.42 12.80 -11.87
C VAL A 249 14.85 13.36 -11.88
N MET A 250 15.75 12.73 -12.61
CA MET A 250 17.12 13.22 -12.79
C MET A 250 17.25 14.23 -13.92
N SER A 251 16.21 14.44 -14.73
CA SER A 251 16.23 15.43 -15.80
C SER A 251 16.32 16.84 -15.25
N GLU A 252 17.00 17.72 -15.96
CA GLU A 252 17.05 19.13 -15.62
C GLU A 252 15.66 19.77 -15.64
N THR A 253 14.80 19.33 -16.57
CA THR A 253 13.40 19.73 -16.66
C THR A 253 12.62 19.49 -15.36
N TYR A 254 12.85 18.35 -14.69
CA TYR A 254 12.22 18.05 -13.43
C TYR A 254 12.80 18.86 -12.26
N ARG A 255 14.06 19.19 -12.32
CA ARG A 255 14.83 19.85 -11.27
C ARG A 255 14.82 21.38 -11.36
N GLN A 256 14.11 21.95 -12.33
CA GLN A 256 13.91 23.39 -12.46
C GLN A 256 13.17 23.96 -11.24
N GLN A 257 13.31 25.27 -11.02
CA GLN A 257 12.47 25.98 -10.07
C GLN A 257 11.03 26.12 -10.62
N SER A 258 10.05 26.10 -9.73
CA SER A 258 8.63 26.28 -10.08
C SER A 258 8.20 27.75 -10.18
N ALA A 259 9.09 28.67 -9.81
CA ALA A 259 8.82 30.10 -9.88
C ALA A 259 8.52 30.53 -11.32
N ALA A 260 7.43 31.27 -11.49
CA ALA A 260 6.99 31.78 -12.79
C ALA A 260 7.15 33.29 -12.86
N THR A 261 7.77 33.78 -13.93
CA THR A 261 7.77 35.22 -14.24
C THR A 261 6.44 35.59 -14.95
N PRO A 262 6.04 36.86 -14.92
CA PRO A 262 4.87 37.32 -15.67
C PRO A 262 4.92 36.94 -17.15
N GLU A 263 6.09 37.04 -17.78
CA GLU A 263 6.29 36.69 -19.19
C GLU A 263 6.09 35.19 -19.46
N LEU A 264 6.53 34.33 -18.52
CA LEU A 264 6.31 32.88 -18.63
C LEU A 264 4.83 32.54 -18.48
N LEU A 265 4.12 33.23 -17.58
CA LEU A 265 2.69 33.03 -17.39
C LEU A 265 1.87 33.50 -18.59
N GLU A 266 2.29 34.56 -19.24
CA GLU A 266 1.65 35.05 -20.46
C GLU A 266 1.87 34.10 -21.65
N LYS A 267 3.12 33.64 -21.88
CA LYS A 267 3.49 32.80 -23.02
C LYS A 267 3.05 31.36 -22.86
N ASP A 268 3.17 30.78 -21.66
CA ASP A 268 2.84 29.38 -21.39
C ASP A 268 2.19 29.25 -19.98
N PRO A 269 0.92 29.69 -19.84
CA PRO A 269 0.22 29.64 -18.55
C PRO A 269 0.13 28.24 -17.96
N TYR A 270 -0.01 27.22 -18.81
CA TYR A 270 -0.17 25.82 -18.41
C TYR A 270 1.14 25.02 -18.36
N ASN A 271 2.29 25.70 -18.54
CA ASN A 271 3.61 25.05 -18.56
C ASN A 271 3.69 23.85 -19.54
N ARG A 272 3.09 23.99 -20.70
CA ARG A 272 3.13 22.95 -21.74
C ARG A 272 4.50 22.81 -22.40
N LEU A 273 5.28 23.89 -22.40
CA LEU A 273 6.64 23.95 -22.94
C LEU A 273 7.70 23.58 -21.92
N LEU A 274 7.30 23.24 -20.68
CA LEU A 274 8.17 22.76 -19.61
C LEU A 274 9.30 23.74 -19.25
N ALA A 275 9.02 25.05 -19.32
CA ALA A 275 9.98 26.11 -19.02
C ALA A 275 10.23 26.34 -17.51
N ARG A 276 9.48 25.66 -16.67
CA ARG A 276 9.59 25.67 -15.20
C ARG A 276 9.21 24.33 -14.61
N ALA A 277 9.53 24.05 -13.35
CA ALA A 277 9.02 22.90 -12.65
C ALA A 277 7.50 22.97 -12.50
N PRO A 278 6.79 21.84 -12.47
CA PRO A 278 5.36 21.82 -12.25
C PRO A 278 5.03 22.20 -10.80
N ARG A 279 3.89 22.88 -10.64
CA ARG A 279 3.32 23.15 -9.33
C ARG A 279 1.90 22.64 -9.27
N PHE A 280 1.65 21.66 -8.40
CA PHE A 280 0.32 21.08 -8.23
C PHE A 280 0.17 20.46 -6.84
N ARG A 281 -1.09 20.33 -6.39
CA ARG A 281 -1.43 19.71 -5.13
C ARG A 281 -1.00 18.23 -5.11
N LEU A 282 -0.37 17.79 -4.01
CA LEU A 282 -0.01 16.40 -3.80
C LEU A 282 -1.26 15.53 -3.66
N ALA A 283 -1.19 14.29 -4.09
CA ALA A 283 -2.25 13.32 -3.87
C ALA A 283 -2.44 13.04 -2.37
N ALA A 284 -3.66 12.71 -1.98
CA ALA A 284 -4.07 12.47 -0.59
C ALA A 284 -3.11 11.56 0.19
N GLU A 285 -2.66 10.49 -0.46
CA GLU A 285 -1.73 9.54 0.13
C GLU A 285 -0.38 10.17 0.47
N PHE A 286 0.14 11.05 -0.39
CA PHE A 286 1.40 11.75 -0.15
C PHE A 286 1.29 12.83 0.92
N VAL A 287 0.16 13.53 0.99
CA VAL A 287 -0.09 14.52 2.04
C VAL A 287 -0.06 13.87 3.41
N ARG A 288 -0.77 12.75 3.58
CA ARG A 288 -0.78 12.01 4.84
C ARG A 288 0.58 11.38 5.15
N ASP A 289 1.16 10.65 4.21
CA ASP A 289 2.44 9.96 4.41
C ASP A 289 3.57 10.97 4.66
N GLY A 290 3.53 12.14 4.03
CA GLY A 290 4.47 13.23 4.26
C GLY A 290 4.40 13.78 5.70
N ALA A 291 3.19 14.00 6.22
CA ALA A 291 3.00 14.42 7.60
C ALA A 291 3.51 13.38 8.60
N LEU A 292 3.22 12.09 8.36
CA LEU A 292 3.74 10.99 9.19
C LEU A 292 5.26 10.86 9.11
N ALA A 293 5.86 11.04 7.93
CA ALA A 293 7.30 11.00 7.74
C ALA A 293 8.00 12.18 8.44
N ALA A 294 7.47 13.39 8.26
CA ALA A 294 8.01 14.58 8.91
C ALA A 294 7.98 14.48 10.43
N SER A 295 6.92 13.88 10.99
CA SER A 295 6.76 13.68 12.44
C SER A 295 7.53 12.46 12.99
N GLY A 296 8.06 11.58 12.14
CA GLY A 296 8.73 10.35 12.57
C GLY A 296 7.78 9.21 12.94
N LEU A 297 6.48 9.37 12.69
CA LEU A 297 5.46 8.35 12.99
C LEU A 297 5.32 7.32 11.87
N LEU A 298 5.76 7.62 10.64
CA LEU A 298 5.55 6.74 9.49
C LEU A 298 6.08 5.32 9.76
N ASN A 299 5.19 4.36 9.59
CA ASN A 299 5.54 2.95 9.56
C ASN A 299 5.63 2.49 8.09
N ASP A 300 6.84 2.16 7.66
CA ASP A 300 7.19 1.78 6.27
C ASP A 300 7.19 0.26 6.03
N ASP A 301 6.71 -0.54 6.99
CA ASP A 301 6.56 -1.98 6.83
C ASP A 301 5.83 -2.32 5.52
N LEU A 302 6.42 -3.22 4.71
CA LEU A 302 5.86 -3.65 3.44
C LEU A 302 5.04 -4.93 3.59
N GLY A 303 3.94 -5.01 2.82
CA GLY A 303 3.07 -6.19 2.80
C GLY A 303 2.10 -6.24 3.97
N GLY A 304 1.41 -7.37 4.12
CA GLY A 304 0.41 -7.58 5.16
C GLY A 304 -0.98 -6.99 4.84
N PRO A 305 -1.94 -7.10 5.78
CA PRO A 305 -3.33 -6.70 5.58
C PRO A 305 -3.50 -5.19 5.55
N SER A 306 -4.66 -4.76 5.04
CA SER A 306 -5.10 -3.36 5.14
C SER A 306 -5.26 -2.92 6.58
N VAL A 307 -5.05 -1.63 6.83
CA VAL A 307 -5.15 -0.99 8.15
C VAL A 307 -6.28 0.03 8.19
N HIS A 308 -6.77 0.32 9.37
CA HIS A 308 -7.87 1.24 9.62
C HIS A 308 -7.36 2.45 10.42
N PRO A 309 -6.83 3.50 9.76
CA PRO A 309 -6.54 4.77 10.42
C PRO A 309 -7.82 5.41 10.98
N TYR A 310 -7.68 6.49 11.73
CA TYR A 310 -8.82 7.23 12.27
C TYR A 310 -9.78 7.68 11.17
N GLN A 311 -11.07 7.63 11.48
CA GLN A 311 -12.14 8.32 10.74
C GLN A 311 -13.31 8.61 11.70
N PRO A 312 -14.20 9.54 11.36
CA PRO A 312 -15.37 9.82 12.17
C PRO A 312 -16.25 8.59 12.40
N ASP A 313 -16.82 8.50 13.60
CA ASP A 313 -17.73 7.42 13.96
C ASP A 313 -19.03 7.46 13.14
N GLY A 314 -19.68 6.32 13.00
CA GLY A 314 -21.00 6.21 12.38
C GLY A 314 -21.03 6.16 10.86
N LEU A 315 -19.97 6.58 10.15
CA LEU A 315 -19.98 6.67 8.69
C LEU A 315 -20.25 5.34 7.97
N TRP A 316 -19.79 4.23 8.54
CA TRP A 316 -20.02 2.92 7.93
C TRP A 316 -21.41 2.38 8.25
N GLU A 317 -21.95 2.72 9.41
CA GLU A 317 -23.31 2.37 9.81
C GLU A 317 -24.34 3.04 8.91
N GLU A 318 -24.16 4.33 8.57
CA GLU A 318 -25.09 5.10 7.72
C GLU A 318 -25.29 4.48 6.33
N VAL A 319 -24.28 3.82 5.77
CA VAL A 319 -24.34 3.19 4.44
C VAL A 319 -24.56 1.67 4.50
N SER A 320 -24.82 1.12 5.68
CA SER A 320 -25.02 -0.31 5.89
C SER A 320 -26.52 -0.64 5.97
N HIS A 321 -26.92 -1.80 5.41
CA HIS A 321 -28.30 -2.26 5.47
C HIS A 321 -28.69 -2.63 6.89
N TYR A 322 -29.75 -1.99 7.40
CA TYR A 322 -30.38 -2.34 8.65
C TYR A 322 -31.17 -3.63 8.49
N GLY A 323 -31.01 -4.58 9.42
CA GLY A 323 -31.86 -5.76 9.50
C GLY A 323 -31.18 -7.10 9.55
N TYR A 324 -29.87 -7.18 9.47
CA TYR A 324 -29.14 -8.42 9.72
C TYR A 324 -28.90 -8.63 11.22
N PRO A 325 -29.25 -9.79 11.80
CA PRO A 325 -29.16 -10.05 13.25
C PRO A 325 -27.74 -10.12 13.80
N LYS A 326 -26.73 -10.09 12.92
CA LYS A 326 -25.30 -10.01 13.32
C LYS A 326 -24.65 -8.90 12.51
N PRO A 327 -23.76 -8.10 13.11
CA PRO A 327 -23.02 -7.10 12.35
C PRO A 327 -22.25 -7.82 11.24
N PHE A 328 -22.63 -7.55 10.01
CA PHE A 328 -21.82 -7.86 8.86
C PHE A 328 -20.46 -7.21 9.10
N SER A 329 -19.36 -7.89 8.78
CA SER A 329 -17.98 -7.43 9.07
C SER A 329 -17.62 -6.03 8.54
N SER A 330 -18.48 -5.44 7.72
CA SER A 330 -18.32 -4.11 7.14
C SER A 330 -19.34 -3.08 7.61
N GLN A 331 -20.13 -3.35 8.66
CA GLN A 331 -21.10 -2.39 9.19
C GLN A 331 -20.45 -1.38 10.13
N LYS A 332 -19.49 -1.80 10.93
CA LYS A 332 -18.85 -0.95 11.93
C LYS A 332 -17.38 -0.74 11.58
N PHE A 333 -16.96 0.51 11.59
CA PHE A 333 -15.55 0.85 11.50
C PHE A 333 -14.90 0.66 12.86
N LEU A 334 -13.83 -0.11 12.89
CA LEU A 334 -12.99 -0.28 14.08
C LEU A 334 -11.60 0.25 13.74
N PRO A 335 -11.18 1.37 14.33
CA PRO A 335 -9.82 1.87 14.11
C PRO A 335 -8.79 0.87 14.64
N GLY A 336 -7.65 0.83 13.99
CA GLY A 336 -6.49 0.09 14.45
C GLY A 336 -5.91 0.69 15.73
N SER A 337 -4.84 0.11 16.25
CA SER A 337 -4.13 0.62 17.41
C SER A 337 -2.62 0.52 17.25
N GLY A 338 -1.86 1.39 17.93
CA GLY A 338 -0.40 1.38 17.89
C GLY A 338 0.18 1.68 16.50
N ARG A 339 1.31 1.08 16.17
CA ARG A 339 2.07 1.37 14.94
C ARG A 339 1.32 1.13 13.63
N VAL A 340 0.27 0.30 13.63
CA VAL A 340 -0.50 0.03 12.40
C VAL A 340 -1.29 1.26 11.91
N LEU A 341 -1.63 2.19 12.81
CA LEU A 341 -2.29 3.46 12.46
C LEU A 341 -1.45 4.32 11.53
N TYR A 342 -0.13 4.19 11.61
CA TYR A 342 0.83 5.04 10.90
C TYR A 342 1.42 4.38 9.66
N ARG A 343 0.88 3.25 9.22
CA ARG A 343 1.30 2.63 7.97
C ARG A 343 1.02 3.55 6.78
N ARG A 344 1.81 3.37 5.72
CA ARG A 344 1.63 4.11 4.46
C ARG A 344 0.18 4.06 4.01
N SER A 345 -0.30 5.17 3.49
CA SER A 345 -1.69 5.35 3.03
C SER A 345 -2.14 4.34 1.97
N LEU A 346 -1.17 3.73 1.27
CA LEU A 346 -1.41 2.60 0.36
C LEU A 346 -2.16 1.44 1.03
N TYR A 347 -1.92 1.21 2.33
CA TYR A 347 -2.52 0.12 3.09
C TYR A 347 -3.86 0.48 3.76
N THR A 348 -4.33 1.71 3.62
CA THR A 348 -5.61 2.13 4.21
C THR A 348 -6.76 1.31 3.64
N ALA A 349 -7.56 0.72 4.52
CA ALA A 349 -8.77 0.01 4.16
C ALA A 349 -9.76 0.96 3.46
N TRP A 350 -10.32 0.51 2.35
CA TRP A 350 -11.18 1.33 1.51
C TRP A 350 -12.55 0.68 1.35
N LYS A 351 -13.56 1.28 1.96
CA LYS A 351 -14.95 0.93 1.68
C LYS A 351 -15.46 1.86 0.57
N ARG A 352 -15.82 1.32 -0.59
CA ARG A 352 -16.20 2.12 -1.76
C ARG A 352 -17.39 3.04 -1.51
N THR A 353 -18.40 2.54 -0.76
CA THR A 353 -19.59 3.30 -0.39
C THR A 353 -19.34 4.35 0.70
N SER A 354 -18.21 4.28 1.41
CA SER A 354 -17.81 5.21 2.46
C SER A 354 -16.28 5.33 2.48
N PRO A 355 -15.69 6.02 1.48
CA PRO A 355 -14.24 6.22 1.42
C PRO A 355 -13.76 7.05 2.61
N PRO A 356 -12.46 6.92 3.01
CA PRO A 356 -11.89 7.71 4.08
C PRO A 356 -12.07 9.22 3.81
N PRO A 357 -12.78 9.98 4.67
CA PRO A 357 -13.14 11.38 4.38
C PRO A 357 -11.95 12.31 4.15
N SER A 358 -10.91 12.19 4.97
CA SER A 358 -9.69 12.98 4.82
C SER A 358 -9.01 12.77 3.47
N MET A 359 -9.02 11.54 2.94
CA MET A 359 -8.49 11.26 1.61
C MET A 359 -9.41 11.76 0.50
N ALA A 360 -10.73 11.64 0.66
CA ALA A 360 -11.70 12.12 -0.32
C ALA A 360 -11.63 13.65 -0.49
N ILE A 361 -11.40 14.40 0.59
CA ILE A 361 -11.22 15.86 0.56
C ILE A 361 -9.95 16.26 -0.23
N PHE A 362 -8.93 15.41 -0.27
CA PHE A 362 -7.74 15.57 -1.09
C PHE A 362 -7.83 14.83 -2.44
N ASP A 363 -9.02 14.75 -3.00
CA ASP A 363 -9.31 14.21 -4.34
C ASP A 363 -8.85 12.75 -4.58
N ALA A 364 -8.79 11.94 -3.52
CA ALA A 364 -8.56 10.52 -3.70
C ALA A 364 -9.72 9.88 -4.51
N PRO A 365 -9.43 9.02 -5.50
CA PRO A 365 -10.48 8.41 -6.31
C PRO A 365 -11.39 7.50 -5.47
N SER A 366 -12.67 7.47 -5.83
CA SER A 366 -13.69 6.65 -5.15
C SER A 366 -13.41 5.14 -5.22
N ARG A 367 -12.62 4.71 -6.21
CA ARG A 367 -12.35 3.30 -6.55
C ARG A 367 -13.59 2.53 -7.05
N GLU A 368 -14.67 3.24 -7.38
CA GLU A 368 -15.84 2.68 -8.05
C GLU A 368 -15.57 2.44 -9.55
N THR A 369 -14.87 3.40 -10.16
CA THR A 369 -14.49 3.36 -11.58
C THR A 369 -12.98 3.58 -11.74
N CYS A 370 -12.45 3.13 -12.88
CA CYS A 370 -11.07 3.42 -13.23
C CYS A 370 -10.88 4.92 -13.46
N SER A 371 -9.94 5.53 -12.74
CA SER A 371 -9.56 6.93 -12.93
C SER A 371 -8.27 7.01 -13.72
N VAL A 372 -8.31 7.64 -14.90
CA VAL A 372 -7.13 7.88 -15.71
C VAL A 372 -6.36 9.09 -15.19
N ARG A 373 -7.07 10.07 -14.65
CA ARG A 373 -6.53 11.30 -14.08
C ARG A 373 -7.24 11.60 -12.76
N ARG A 374 -6.47 12.03 -11.74
CA ARG A 374 -7.01 12.54 -10.49
C ARG A 374 -7.30 14.04 -10.62
N LEU A 375 -8.30 14.50 -9.92
CA LEU A 375 -8.51 15.92 -9.71
C LEU A 375 -7.44 16.45 -8.76
N ASN A 376 -7.10 17.73 -8.89
CA ASN A 376 -6.17 18.44 -8.02
C ASN A 376 -6.82 19.76 -7.62
N THR A 377 -7.77 19.67 -6.67
CA THR A 377 -8.46 20.87 -6.16
C THR A 377 -7.64 21.53 -5.04
N ASN A 378 -7.93 22.79 -4.80
CA ASN A 378 -7.43 23.52 -3.64
C ASN A 378 -8.63 24.19 -2.94
N THR A 379 -9.07 23.59 -1.84
CA THR A 379 -10.27 24.03 -1.14
C THR A 379 -9.98 24.39 0.32
N PRO A 380 -10.74 25.30 0.93
CA PRO A 380 -10.62 25.59 2.36
C PRO A 380 -10.80 24.38 3.26
N LEU A 381 -11.59 23.38 2.83
CA LEU A 381 -11.80 22.14 3.58
C LEU A 381 -10.51 21.34 3.73
N GLN A 382 -9.61 21.38 2.75
CA GLN A 382 -8.30 20.72 2.87
C GLN A 382 -7.47 21.32 4.00
N ALA A 383 -7.45 22.65 4.14
CA ALA A 383 -6.77 23.31 5.25
C ALA A 383 -7.42 22.96 6.60
N LEU A 384 -8.74 22.89 6.66
CA LEU A 384 -9.45 22.48 7.88
C LEU A 384 -9.15 21.04 8.28
N VAL A 385 -9.02 20.12 7.33
CA VAL A 385 -8.62 18.73 7.60
C VAL A 385 -7.22 18.68 8.19
N LEU A 386 -6.25 19.39 7.60
CA LEU A 386 -4.87 19.42 8.12
C LEU A 386 -4.79 19.97 9.55
N GLN A 387 -5.73 20.83 9.95
CA GLN A 387 -5.75 21.43 11.29
C GLN A 387 -6.56 20.65 12.32
N ASN A 388 -7.56 19.85 11.91
CA ASN A 388 -8.54 19.29 12.82
C ASN A 388 -8.65 17.76 12.78
N ASP A 389 -8.20 17.10 11.70
CA ASP A 389 -8.24 15.64 11.65
C ASP A 389 -7.23 15.05 12.67
N PRO A 390 -7.63 14.09 13.50
CA PRO A 390 -6.79 13.51 14.54
C PRO A 390 -5.44 13.01 14.03
N GLN A 391 -5.36 12.47 12.82
CA GLN A 391 -4.11 11.97 12.26
C GLN A 391 -3.08 13.10 12.04
N PHE A 392 -3.55 14.25 11.54
CA PHE A 392 -2.67 15.40 11.30
C PHE A 392 -2.32 16.13 12.60
N LEU A 393 -3.26 16.19 13.56
CA LEU A 393 -2.97 16.73 14.90
C LEU A 393 -1.95 15.87 15.65
N GLU A 394 -2.06 14.55 15.55
CA GLU A 394 -1.11 13.64 16.18
C GLU A 394 0.27 13.75 15.52
N ALA A 395 0.33 13.87 14.19
CA ALA A 395 1.57 14.12 13.46
C ALA A 395 2.17 15.49 13.86
N ALA A 396 1.34 16.52 13.99
CA ALA A 396 1.78 17.84 14.43
C ALA A 396 2.34 17.81 15.86
N ARG A 397 1.70 17.08 16.78
CA ARG A 397 2.21 16.91 18.15
C ARG A 397 3.55 16.18 18.15
N ALA A 398 3.66 15.05 17.46
CA ALA A 398 4.91 14.31 17.41
C ALA A 398 6.05 15.10 16.78
N LEU A 399 5.77 15.87 15.71
CA LEU A 399 6.73 16.81 15.14
C LEU A 399 7.09 17.93 16.12
N GLY A 400 6.09 18.48 16.82
CA GLY A 400 6.30 19.51 17.85
C GLY A 400 7.18 19.02 19.01
N ASP A 401 7.01 17.77 19.45
CA ASP A 401 7.87 17.14 20.46
C ASP A 401 9.33 17.04 19.97
N LEU A 402 9.56 16.68 18.70
CA LEU A 402 10.89 16.67 18.08
C LEU A 402 11.49 18.09 18.01
N MET A 403 10.69 19.09 17.64
CA MET A 403 11.11 20.49 17.55
C MET A 403 11.47 21.05 18.93
N ALA A 404 10.68 20.71 19.96
CA ALA A 404 10.92 21.13 21.33
C ALA A 404 12.25 20.57 21.89
N ALA A 405 12.65 19.39 21.45
CA ALA A 405 13.87 18.71 21.90
C ALA A 405 15.16 19.24 21.22
N ALA A 406 15.08 20.15 20.26
CA ALA A 406 16.22 20.59 19.44
C ALA A 406 17.16 21.63 20.11
N GLY A 407 17.00 21.91 21.38
CA GLY A 407 17.90 22.76 22.17
C GLY A 407 17.49 24.24 22.24
N SER A 408 17.22 24.90 21.12
CA SER A 408 16.70 26.29 21.09
C SER A 408 15.41 26.37 20.26
N PRO A 409 14.58 27.40 20.49
CA PRO A 409 13.38 27.63 19.67
C PRO A 409 13.71 27.80 18.18
N GLN A 410 14.80 28.41 17.84
CA GLN A 410 15.27 28.63 16.48
C GLN A 410 15.67 27.30 15.83
N ASP A 411 16.44 26.47 16.54
CA ASP A 411 16.85 25.13 16.05
C ASP A 411 15.63 24.22 15.87
N GLY A 412 14.64 24.33 16.78
CA GLY A 412 13.39 23.58 16.67
C GLY A 412 12.58 23.95 15.42
N ILE A 413 12.44 25.24 15.13
CA ILE A 413 11.74 25.73 13.93
C ILE A 413 12.52 25.34 12.67
N ASP A 414 13.85 25.44 12.67
CA ASP A 414 14.71 25.03 11.56
C ASP A 414 14.57 23.52 11.29
N LEU A 415 14.60 22.70 12.33
CA LEU A 415 14.36 21.27 12.24
C LEU A 415 12.99 20.96 11.63
N GLY A 416 11.93 21.61 12.13
CA GLY A 416 10.57 21.44 11.63
C GLY A 416 10.44 21.81 10.16
N ALA A 417 10.98 22.96 9.75
CA ALA A 417 10.97 23.42 8.38
C ALA A 417 11.74 22.46 7.45
N LYS A 418 12.93 22.01 7.84
CA LYS A 418 13.71 21.04 7.07
C LYS A 418 12.99 19.71 6.90
N ARG A 419 12.27 19.23 7.93
CA ARG A 419 11.51 17.97 7.86
C ARG A 419 10.25 18.08 7.01
N VAL A 420 9.57 19.22 7.02
CA VAL A 420 8.29 19.41 6.32
C VAL A 420 8.51 19.99 4.91
N LEU A 421 9.38 20.98 4.77
CA LEU A 421 9.56 21.75 3.54
C LEU A 421 10.81 21.33 2.76
N GLY A 422 11.72 20.55 3.36
CA GLY A 422 12.98 20.14 2.76
C GLY A 422 14.03 21.26 2.70
N ARG A 423 13.77 22.42 3.32
CA ARG A 423 14.66 23.59 3.36
C ARG A 423 14.67 24.27 4.71
N ALA A 424 15.69 25.08 4.95
CA ALA A 424 15.69 25.98 6.09
C ALA A 424 14.60 27.07 5.92
N PRO A 425 14.04 27.58 7.03
CA PRO A 425 13.12 28.72 6.99
C PRO A 425 13.86 29.98 6.56
N THR A 426 13.19 30.87 5.86
CA THR A 426 13.68 32.25 5.66
C THR A 426 13.66 32.99 6.97
N THR A 427 14.46 34.10 7.07
CA THR A 427 14.48 34.95 8.27
C THR A 427 13.06 35.39 8.66
N LYS A 428 12.25 35.80 7.69
CA LYS A 428 10.87 36.22 7.92
C LYS A 428 9.98 35.09 8.43
N GLU A 429 10.10 33.90 7.89
CA GLU A 429 9.38 32.71 8.38
C GLU A 429 9.79 32.35 9.81
N LEU A 430 11.10 32.38 10.09
CA LEU A 430 11.63 32.14 11.43
C LEU A 430 11.06 33.14 12.45
N ASP A 431 11.04 34.43 12.12
CA ASP A 431 10.50 35.50 12.98
C ASP A 431 9.02 35.29 13.27
N VAL A 432 8.22 34.99 12.21
CA VAL A 432 6.77 34.78 12.33
C VAL A 432 6.47 33.53 13.16
N LEU A 433 7.17 32.42 12.93
CA LEU A 433 6.97 31.16 13.66
C LEU A 433 7.43 31.27 15.12
N SER A 434 8.54 32.00 15.38
CA SER A 434 9.01 32.28 16.74
C SER A 434 8.00 33.13 17.52
N ALA A 435 7.45 34.18 16.90
CA ALA A 435 6.40 35.00 17.50
C ALA A 435 5.11 34.19 17.75
N ALA A 436 4.76 33.29 16.83
CA ALA A 436 3.63 32.40 16.99
C ALA A 436 3.81 31.44 18.17
N LEU A 437 4.99 30.83 18.32
CA LEU A 437 5.34 29.97 19.45
C LEU A 437 5.12 30.67 20.80
N VAL A 438 5.64 31.90 20.93
CA VAL A 438 5.46 32.72 22.16
C VAL A 438 3.98 33.00 22.41
N ARG A 439 3.26 33.45 21.38
CA ARG A 439 1.84 33.79 21.47
C ARG A 439 0.98 32.57 21.85
N TYR A 440 1.19 31.42 21.25
CA TYR A 440 0.46 30.18 21.57
C TYR A 440 0.74 29.75 23.01
N ARG A 441 2.01 29.77 23.43
CA ARG A 441 2.37 29.44 24.80
C ARG A 441 1.64 30.33 25.81
N GLN A 442 1.66 31.65 25.60
CA GLN A 442 0.96 32.64 26.48
C GLN A 442 -0.55 32.40 26.49
N ALA A 443 -1.16 32.17 25.32
CA ALA A 443 -2.60 31.95 25.20
C ALA A 443 -3.07 30.72 25.99
N TYR A 444 -2.30 29.65 25.99
CA TYR A 444 -2.68 28.39 26.67
C TYR A 444 -2.23 28.31 28.13
N GLN A 445 -1.38 29.21 28.63
CA GLN A 445 -1.02 29.27 30.05
C GLN A 445 -2.25 29.45 30.96
N SER A 446 -3.25 30.23 30.54
CA SER A 446 -4.49 30.48 31.28
C SER A 446 -5.65 29.57 30.87
N GLN A 447 -5.46 28.65 29.90
CA GLN A 447 -6.52 27.83 29.32
C GLN A 447 -6.20 26.34 29.40
N ALA A 448 -5.86 25.87 30.63
CA ALA A 448 -5.40 24.49 30.85
C ALA A 448 -6.40 23.42 30.36
N GLU A 449 -7.71 23.67 30.44
CA GLU A 449 -8.71 22.75 29.94
C GLU A 449 -8.69 22.61 28.42
N LYS A 450 -8.58 23.73 27.71
CA LYS A 450 -8.46 23.72 26.24
C LYS A 450 -7.14 23.10 25.80
N ALA A 451 -6.06 23.31 26.58
CA ALA A 451 -4.79 22.65 26.34
C ALA A 451 -4.92 21.12 26.42
N ARG A 452 -5.60 20.61 27.47
CA ARG A 452 -5.89 19.17 27.63
C ARG A 452 -6.72 18.63 26.47
N GLN A 453 -7.79 19.34 26.07
CA GLN A 453 -8.65 18.92 24.97
C GLN A 453 -7.89 18.82 23.65
N LEU A 454 -7.06 19.83 23.32
CA LEU A 454 -6.25 19.84 22.11
C LEU A 454 -5.25 18.65 22.10
N LEU A 455 -4.51 18.49 23.20
CA LEU A 455 -3.52 17.41 23.29
C LEU A 455 -4.17 16.01 23.33
N ALA A 456 -5.36 15.88 23.92
CA ALA A 456 -6.13 14.65 23.86
C ALA A 456 -6.54 14.31 22.43
N SER A 457 -6.99 15.29 21.66
CA SER A 457 -7.30 15.13 20.23
C SER A 457 -6.06 14.83 19.39
N ALA A 458 -4.88 15.22 19.87
CA ALA A 458 -3.58 14.94 19.26
C ALA A 458 -2.92 13.65 19.81
N GLY A 459 -3.69 12.75 20.45
CA GLY A 459 -3.20 11.46 20.93
C GLY A 459 -2.36 11.51 22.22
N ALA A 460 -2.44 12.60 23.00
CA ALA A 460 -1.77 12.74 24.30
C ALA A 460 -2.78 13.08 25.41
N PRO A 461 -3.68 12.13 25.78
CA PRO A 461 -4.65 12.37 26.83
C PRO A 461 -3.94 12.57 28.19
N GLY A 462 -4.43 13.54 28.96
CA GLY A 462 -3.90 13.86 30.28
C GLY A 462 -2.81 14.93 30.32
N SER A 463 -2.15 15.25 29.22
CA SER A 463 -1.24 16.39 29.15
C SER A 463 -2.05 17.71 29.03
N GLY A 464 -1.58 18.74 29.66
CA GLY A 464 -2.12 20.11 29.56
C GLY A 464 -0.99 21.13 29.47
N ASP A 465 0.21 20.69 29.09
CA ASP A 465 1.40 21.55 29.02
C ASP A 465 1.27 22.60 27.90
N PRO A 466 1.25 23.90 28.24
CA PRO A 466 1.18 24.98 27.27
C PRO A 466 2.38 25.02 26.29
N VAL A 467 3.54 24.50 26.71
CA VAL A 467 4.72 24.43 25.85
C VAL A 467 4.49 23.38 24.75
N GLN A 468 4.01 22.21 25.11
CA GLN A 468 3.68 21.15 24.15
C GLN A 468 2.60 21.60 23.17
N VAL A 469 1.54 22.27 23.67
CA VAL A 469 0.50 22.86 22.80
C VAL A 469 1.10 23.85 21.81
N ALA A 470 1.96 24.76 22.28
CA ALA A 470 2.55 25.76 21.42
C ALA A 470 3.40 25.16 20.28
N TRP A 471 4.21 24.17 20.60
CA TRP A 471 4.98 23.44 19.58
C TRP A 471 4.10 22.63 18.63
N THR A 472 3.05 22.00 19.14
CA THR A 472 2.04 21.30 18.31
C THR A 472 1.41 22.25 17.29
N LEU A 473 1.03 23.46 17.71
CA LEU A 473 0.40 24.44 16.82
C LEU A 473 1.39 25.03 15.80
N VAL A 474 2.66 25.25 16.18
CA VAL A 474 3.69 25.66 15.22
C VAL A 474 3.97 24.55 14.20
N ALA A 475 4.06 23.30 14.64
CA ALA A 475 4.20 22.15 13.75
C ALA A 475 2.98 21.99 12.81
N SER A 476 1.76 22.15 13.34
CA SER A 476 0.53 22.16 12.54
C SER A 476 0.54 23.29 11.50
N THR A 477 1.06 24.47 11.85
CA THR A 477 1.22 25.57 10.90
C THR A 477 2.17 25.17 9.76
N LEU A 478 3.31 24.56 10.06
CA LEU A 478 4.24 24.08 9.04
C LEU A 478 3.60 23.03 8.13
N LEU A 479 2.90 22.03 8.69
CA LEU A 479 2.21 20.99 7.92
C LEU A 479 1.07 21.53 7.05
N ASN A 480 0.50 22.69 7.38
CA ASN A 480 -0.58 23.34 6.63
C ASN A 480 -0.07 24.42 5.65
N MET A 481 1.23 24.64 5.56
CA MET A 481 1.79 25.53 4.53
C MET A 481 1.52 24.96 3.13
N ASP A 482 1.25 25.84 2.18
CA ASP A 482 1.01 25.40 0.78
C ASP A 482 2.18 24.55 0.23
N GLU A 483 3.41 24.91 0.59
CA GLU A 483 4.62 24.18 0.21
C GLU A 483 4.68 22.74 0.76
N ALA A 484 4.07 22.48 1.92
CA ALA A 484 4.01 21.14 2.51
C ALA A 484 3.08 20.17 1.79
N VAL A 485 2.06 20.70 1.10
CA VAL A 485 1.00 19.92 0.45
C VAL A 485 0.95 20.12 -1.06
N THR A 486 1.88 20.88 -1.60
CA THR A 486 2.01 21.17 -3.02
C THR A 486 3.42 20.83 -3.46
N ARG A 487 3.54 20.14 -4.58
CA ARG A 487 4.83 20.00 -5.22
C ARG A 487 5.26 21.33 -5.78
N GLN A 488 6.50 21.71 -5.52
CA GLN A 488 7.14 22.93 -6.05
C GLN A 488 8.45 22.57 -6.76
#